data_2ee277068a3abf64ff5a3d1b2f4befee
#
_entry.id   2ee277068a3abf64ff5a3d1b2f4befee
#
_cell.length_a   1.000
_cell.length_b   1.000
_cell.length_c   1.000
_cell.angle_alpha   90.00
_cell.angle_beta   90.00
_cell.angle_gamma   90.00
#
_symmetry.space_group_name_H-M   'P 1'
#
loop_
_entity.id
_entity.type
_entity.pdbx_description
1 polymer ?
#
loop_
_entity_poly.entity_id
_entity_poly.type
_entity_poly.pdbx_seq_one_letter_code
_entity_poly.pdbx_strand_id
1 'polypeptide(L)'
;MNKPNTDIASDGSLAGALSSAFRNLMMNTEDMLPATVVSYDDKTNRAVIKPLVMMVTTEGGTVGRAPLANIPVFRFGGGGFFIRAPIKPGDFGWIKANDRDISLIFQRGGLEDQPNTARLHSFSDAMFFPDTIKGWVIDGKNIDALVIQSMDGSVCFSLHSDKVVLETPKYEINALETIFTGNVTVNGNYAVNGNSDSNGGTMKHNGKDIGSTHQHSGVEAGHGNTGAPL
;
A
#
# COMPACT_ATOMS: atom_id res chain seq x y z
N MET A 1 1.45 -31.27 23.11
CA MET A 1 1.22 -31.60 21.70
C MET A 1 0.21 -32.73 21.65
N ASN A 2 -0.99 -32.52 21.13
CA ASN A 2 -1.92 -33.63 20.92
C ASN A 2 -1.34 -34.55 19.85
N LYS A 3 -1.09 -35.82 20.23
CA LYS A 3 -0.85 -36.89 19.24
C LYS A 3 -2.05 -36.88 18.29
N PRO A 4 -1.83 -37.00 16.97
CA PRO A 4 -2.95 -37.18 16.07
C PRO A 4 -3.78 -38.34 16.58
N ASN A 5 -5.07 -38.10 16.82
CA ASN A 5 -6.02 -39.12 17.26
C ASN A 5 -6.17 -40.10 16.07
N THR A 6 -5.35 -41.13 16.05
CA THR A 6 -5.54 -42.29 15.16
C THR A 6 -6.76 -43.01 15.70
N ASP A 7 -7.88 -42.86 15.03
CA ASP A 7 -9.05 -43.69 15.30
C ASP A 7 -8.69 -45.13 15.06
N ILE A 8 -8.61 -45.91 16.14
CA ILE A 8 -8.26 -47.34 16.09
C ILE A 8 -9.19 -48.11 15.14
N ALA A 9 -10.43 -47.63 14.93
CA ALA A 9 -11.38 -48.21 13.99
C ALA A 9 -10.99 -48.03 12.50
N SER A 10 -10.08 -47.10 12.20
CA SER A 10 -9.57 -46.87 10.85
C SER A 10 -8.30 -47.65 10.53
N ASP A 11 -7.66 -48.24 11.54
CA ASP A 11 -6.40 -48.96 11.37
C ASP A 11 -6.68 -50.34 10.69
N GLY A 12 -6.05 -50.56 9.53
CA GLY A 12 -6.22 -51.79 8.75
C GLY A 12 -7.46 -51.83 7.83
N SER A 13 -8.27 -50.78 7.77
CA SER A 13 -9.42 -50.71 6.85
C SER A 13 -9.06 -49.94 5.56
N LEU A 14 -9.75 -50.26 4.46
CA LEU A 14 -9.61 -49.49 3.20
C LEU A 14 -9.95 -47.99 3.42
N ALA A 15 -10.96 -47.69 4.21
CA ALA A 15 -11.35 -46.31 4.55
C ALA A 15 -10.23 -45.62 5.32
N GLY A 16 -9.58 -46.27 6.26
CA GLY A 16 -8.42 -45.74 7.00
C GLY A 16 -7.21 -45.53 6.10
N ALA A 17 -6.92 -46.44 5.19
CA ALA A 17 -5.84 -46.29 4.21
C ALA A 17 -6.09 -45.09 3.27
N LEU A 18 -7.30 -44.95 2.74
CA LEU A 18 -7.69 -43.81 1.90
C LEU A 18 -7.63 -42.48 2.67
N SER A 19 -8.12 -42.45 3.90
CA SER A 19 -8.07 -41.24 4.77
C SER A 19 -6.62 -40.85 5.05
N SER A 20 -5.73 -41.81 5.33
CA SER A 20 -4.30 -41.55 5.56
C SER A 20 -3.60 -41.08 4.29
N ALA A 21 -3.88 -41.67 3.14
CA ALA A 21 -3.35 -41.21 1.86
C ALA A 21 -3.78 -39.82 1.51
N PHE A 22 -5.08 -39.47 1.70
CA PHE A 22 -5.61 -38.15 1.47
C PHE A 22 -4.98 -37.10 2.42
N ARG A 23 -4.85 -37.46 3.71
CA ARG A 23 -4.18 -36.58 4.70
C ARG A 23 -2.74 -36.31 4.32
N ASN A 24 -1.99 -37.35 3.90
CA ASN A 24 -0.61 -37.18 3.46
C ASN A 24 -0.51 -36.32 2.21
N LEU A 25 -1.42 -36.46 1.26
CA LEU A 25 -1.49 -35.62 0.07
C LEU A 25 -1.71 -34.17 0.47
N MET A 26 -2.69 -33.90 1.33
CA MET A 26 -3.01 -32.54 1.79
C MET A 26 -1.88 -31.90 2.61
N MET A 27 -1.15 -32.69 3.44
CA MET A 27 -0.01 -32.17 4.20
C MET A 27 1.19 -31.80 3.31
N ASN A 28 1.30 -32.41 2.13
CA ASN A 28 2.34 -32.12 1.15
C ASN A 28 1.89 -31.11 0.07
N THR A 29 0.65 -30.65 0.13
CA THR A 29 0.10 -29.62 -0.77
C THR A 29 0.33 -28.26 -0.15
N GLU A 30 1.09 -27.40 -0.83
CA GLU A 30 1.32 -26.02 -0.40
C GLU A 30 0.19 -25.15 -0.90
N ASP A 31 -0.34 -24.28 -0.03
CA ASP A 31 -1.37 -23.31 -0.37
C ASP A 31 -0.94 -21.89 0.05
N MET A 32 -1.24 -21.47 1.27
CA MET A 32 -0.92 -20.14 1.77
C MET A 32 -0.30 -20.21 3.16
N LEU A 33 0.82 -19.51 3.36
CA LEU A 33 1.49 -19.44 4.66
C LEU A 33 1.91 -17.99 4.96
N PRO A 34 1.95 -17.59 6.24
CA PRO A 34 2.62 -16.37 6.64
C PRO A 34 4.12 -16.45 6.32
N ALA A 35 4.68 -15.36 5.85
CA ALA A 35 6.06 -15.31 5.39
C ALA A 35 6.71 -13.95 5.67
N THR A 36 8.02 -13.90 5.58
CA THR A 36 8.80 -12.66 5.70
C THR A 36 9.72 -12.48 4.51
N VAL A 37 9.97 -11.21 4.18
CA VAL A 37 10.91 -10.82 3.13
C VAL A 37 12.33 -10.98 3.63
N VAL A 38 13.18 -11.69 2.90
CA VAL A 38 14.63 -11.77 3.13
C VAL A 38 15.36 -10.71 2.32
N SER A 39 14.97 -10.56 1.04
CA SER A 39 15.47 -9.49 0.17
C SER A 39 14.43 -9.18 -0.90
N TYR A 40 14.50 -7.96 -1.46
CA TYR A 40 13.60 -7.50 -2.50
C TYR A 40 14.35 -6.68 -3.55
N ASP A 41 14.07 -6.96 -4.80
CA ASP A 41 14.52 -6.17 -5.96
C ASP A 41 13.34 -5.46 -6.59
N ASP A 42 13.29 -4.15 -6.43
CA ASP A 42 12.22 -3.29 -6.94
C ASP A 42 12.20 -3.20 -8.47
N LYS A 43 13.35 -3.37 -9.14
CA LYS A 43 13.42 -3.29 -10.62
C LYS A 43 12.72 -4.46 -11.28
N THR A 44 12.85 -5.64 -10.70
CA THR A 44 12.23 -6.87 -11.21
C THR A 44 10.91 -7.20 -10.53
N ASN A 45 10.56 -6.52 -9.43
CA ASN A 45 9.44 -6.83 -8.54
C ASN A 45 9.49 -8.28 -8.02
N ARG A 46 10.69 -8.73 -7.63
CA ARG A 46 10.95 -10.07 -7.14
C ARG A 46 11.58 -10.04 -5.76
N ALA A 47 11.23 -11.03 -4.95
CA ALA A 47 11.75 -11.16 -3.60
C ALA A 47 12.30 -12.55 -3.31
N VAL A 48 13.15 -12.62 -2.29
CA VAL A 48 13.47 -13.85 -1.57
C VAL A 48 12.57 -13.88 -0.34
N ILE A 49 11.73 -14.90 -0.23
CA ILE A 49 10.68 -15.01 0.78
C ILE A 49 10.92 -16.23 1.65
N LYS A 50 10.84 -16.07 2.97
CA LYS A 50 10.96 -17.16 3.93
C LYS A 50 9.61 -17.46 4.59
N PRO A 51 8.99 -18.64 4.34
CA PRO A 51 7.80 -19.06 5.08
C PRO A 51 8.09 -19.18 6.57
N LEU A 52 7.14 -18.75 7.42
CA LEU A 52 7.33 -18.69 8.87
C LEU A 52 6.81 -19.94 9.60
N VAL A 53 5.89 -20.68 8.98
CA VAL A 53 5.40 -21.94 9.58
C VAL A 53 6.43 -23.04 9.39
N MET A 54 6.98 -23.51 10.52
CA MET A 54 7.98 -24.57 10.54
C MET A 54 7.36 -25.93 10.18
N MET A 55 8.14 -26.80 9.56
CA MET A 55 7.77 -28.20 9.37
C MET A 55 7.96 -28.96 10.67
N VAL A 56 7.07 -29.93 10.91
CA VAL A 56 7.19 -30.85 12.04
C VAL A 56 7.71 -32.18 11.52
N THR A 57 8.79 -32.68 12.10
CA THR A 57 9.37 -34.00 11.76
C THR A 57 8.52 -35.11 12.36
N THR A 58 8.70 -36.34 11.86
CA THR A 58 8.03 -37.56 12.38
C THR A 58 8.35 -37.82 13.87
N GLU A 59 9.49 -37.34 14.34
CA GLU A 59 9.94 -37.47 15.73
C GLU A 59 9.41 -36.33 16.63
N GLY A 60 8.60 -35.37 16.07
CA GLY A 60 8.04 -34.26 16.79
C GLY A 60 8.97 -33.03 16.91
N GLY A 61 10.14 -33.08 16.27
CA GLY A 61 11.02 -31.92 16.14
C GLY A 61 10.47 -30.90 15.14
N THR A 62 11.05 -29.69 15.11
CA THR A 62 10.67 -28.63 14.17
C THR A 62 11.86 -28.23 13.30
N VAL A 63 11.60 -28.02 12.00
CA VAL A 63 12.59 -27.57 11.02
C VAL A 63 12.05 -26.35 10.29
N GLY A 64 12.86 -25.28 10.25
CA GLY A 64 12.53 -24.08 9.49
C GLY A 64 12.53 -24.35 7.99
N ARG A 65 11.59 -23.75 7.27
CA ARG A 65 11.58 -23.80 5.80
C ARG A 65 12.72 -22.97 5.22
N ALA A 66 13.29 -23.43 4.14
CA ALA A 66 14.30 -22.68 3.39
C ALA A 66 13.67 -21.43 2.73
N PRO A 67 14.43 -20.33 2.58
CA PRO A 67 14.00 -19.20 1.77
C PRO A 67 13.80 -19.61 0.30
N LEU A 68 12.81 -18.99 -0.34
CA LEU A 68 12.43 -19.20 -1.73
C LEU A 68 12.81 -17.96 -2.53
N ALA A 69 13.59 -18.13 -3.57
CA ALA A 69 14.07 -17.04 -4.41
C ALA A 69 13.14 -16.77 -5.60
N ASN A 70 13.27 -15.57 -6.15
CA ASN A 70 12.60 -15.17 -7.39
C ASN A 70 11.05 -15.15 -7.30
N ILE A 71 10.49 -14.93 -6.12
CA ILE A 71 9.05 -14.89 -5.90
C ILE A 71 8.52 -13.53 -6.37
N PRO A 72 7.52 -13.46 -7.29
CA PRO A 72 6.87 -12.22 -7.67
C PRO A 72 6.10 -11.64 -6.49
N VAL A 73 6.16 -10.31 -6.36
CA VAL A 73 5.43 -9.59 -5.31
C VAL A 73 4.17 -8.98 -5.89
N PHE A 74 3.05 -9.20 -5.22
CA PHE A 74 1.78 -8.60 -5.63
C PHE A 74 1.84 -7.07 -5.52
N ARG A 75 1.36 -6.41 -6.56
CA ARG A 75 1.09 -4.97 -6.60
C ARG A 75 -0.36 -4.76 -6.98
N PHE A 76 -1.04 -3.91 -6.25
CA PHE A 76 -2.40 -3.51 -6.63
C PHE A 76 -2.30 -2.57 -7.83
N GLY A 77 -2.75 -3.01 -9.00
CA GLY A 77 -2.62 -2.22 -10.22
C GLY A 77 -3.55 -2.66 -11.36
N GLY A 78 -3.75 -1.74 -12.30
CA GLY A 78 -4.54 -1.95 -13.50
C GLY A 78 -4.63 -0.66 -14.32
N GLY A 79 -4.97 -0.75 -15.61
CA GLY A 79 -5.16 0.41 -16.47
C GLY A 79 -3.94 1.35 -16.61
N GLY A 80 -2.74 0.82 -16.45
CA GLY A 80 -1.50 1.61 -16.50
C GLY A 80 -1.09 2.26 -15.18
N PHE A 81 -1.82 2.01 -14.08
CA PHE A 81 -1.53 2.53 -12.74
C PHE A 81 -1.27 1.39 -11.76
N PHE A 82 -0.47 1.65 -10.74
CA PHE A 82 -0.24 0.71 -9.64
C PHE A 82 0.09 1.43 -8.32
N ILE A 83 -0.17 0.76 -7.21
CA ILE A 83 0.26 1.17 -5.87
C ILE A 83 1.50 0.36 -5.52
N ARG A 84 2.59 1.05 -5.16
CA ARG A 84 3.86 0.45 -4.76
C ARG A 84 4.13 0.74 -3.28
N ALA A 85 4.29 -0.32 -2.49
CA ALA A 85 4.84 -0.21 -1.15
C ALA A 85 6.38 -0.37 -1.20
N PRO A 86 7.14 0.38 -0.38
CA PRO A 86 8.60 0.28 -0.30
C PRO A 86 9.01 -0.93 0.55
N ILE A 87 8.89 -2.13 0.00
CA ILE A 87 9.13 -3.40 0.69
C ILE A 87 10.60 -3.52 1.12
N LYS A 88 10.81 -4.00 2.35
CA LYS A 88 12.13 -4.12 2.99
C LYS A 88 12.33 -5.54 3.56
N PRO A 89 13.58 -5.96 3.77
CA PRO A 89 13.88 -7.17 4.55
C PRO A 89 13.25 -7.09 5.93
N GLY A 90 12.60 -8.18 6.35
CA GLY A 90 11.85 -8.27 7.60
C GLY A 90 10.36 -7.95 7.47
N ASP A 91 9.91 -7.36 6.38
CA ASP A 91 8.47 -7.12 6.16
C ASP A 91 7.70 -8.44 6.12
N PHE A 92 6.51 -8.39 6.69
CA PHE A 92 5.59 -9.52 6.76
C PHE A 92 4.66 -9.55 5.55
N GLY A 93 4.12 -10.73 5.28
CA GLY A 93 3.08 -10.96 4.28
C GLY A 93 2.73 -12.43 4.18
N TRP A 94 2.09 -12.77 3.09
CA TRP A 94 1.59 -14.11 2.80
C TRP A 94 2.20 -14.62 1.50
N ILE A 95 2.78 -15.83 1.55
CA ILE A 95 3.18 -16.54 0.33
C ILE A 95 2.07 -17.50 -0.05
N LYS A 96 1.58 -17.39 -1.28
CA LYS A 96 0.54 -18.26 -1.83
C LYS A 96 1.08 -19.01 -3.03
N ALA A 97 1.00 -20.35 -2.99
CA ALA A 97 1.28 -21.19 -4.12
C ALA A 97 0.22 -21.03 -5.21
N ASN A 98 0.63 -21.04 -6.46
CA ASN A 98 -0.30 -21.15 -7.58
C ASN A 98 -0.58 -22.62 -7.89
N ASP A 99 -1.73 -22.90 -8.49
CA ASP A 99 -2.16 -24.26 -8.84
C ASP A 99 -1.21 -24.93 -9.81
N ARG A 100 -0.56 -24.14 -10.66
CA ARG A 100 0.34 -24.58 -11.72
C ARG A 100 1.60 -23.72 -11.78
N ASP A 101 2.59 -24.20 -12.51
CA ASP A 101 3.78 -23.45 -12.86
C ASP A 101 3.42 -22.26 -13.76
N ILE A 102 3.69 -21.06 -13.28
CA ILE A 102 3.38 -19.76 -13.95
C ILE A 102 4.61 -19.12 -14.57
N SER A 103 5.75 -19.80 -14.60
CA SER A 103 7.04 -19.21 -15.02
C SER A 103 7.01 -18.68 -16.47
N LEU A 104 6.39 -19.42 -17.40
CA LEU A 104 6.29 -19.00 -18.80
C LEU A 104 5.39 -17.78 -18.98
N ILE A 105 4.30 -17.69 -18.20
CA ILE A 105 3.40 -16.51 -18.22
C ILE A 105 4.18 -15.24 -17.88
N PHE A 106 5.02 -15.28 -16.83
CA PHE A 106 5.87 -14.15 -16.47
C PHE A 106 6.97 -13.85 -17.49
N GLN A 107 7.59 -14.87 -18.07
CA GLN A 107 8.62 -14.68 -19.11
C GLN A 107 8.06 -14.01 -20.36
N ARG A 108 6.80 -14.29 -20.69
CA ARG A 108 6.11 -13.74 -21.87
C ARG A 108 5.28 -12.48 -21.59
N GLY A 109 5.46 -11.87 -20.42
CA GLY A 109 4.79 -10.61 -20.09
C GLY A 109 3.28 -10.72 -19.89
N GLY A 110 2.78 -11.86 -19.42
CA GLY A 110 1.36 -12.09 -19.13
C GLY A 110 0.57 -12.69 -20.29
N LEU A 111 1.23 -13.14 -21.37
CA LEU A 111 0.55 -13.84 -22.45
C LEU A 111 0.23 -15.28 -22.05
N GLU A 112 -0.89 -15.79 -22.58
CA GLU A 112 -1.34 -17.17 -22.39
C GLU A 112 -0.26 -18.16 -22.79
N ASP A 113 -0.02 -19.16 -21.91
CA ASP A 113 0.92 -20.26 -22.14
C ASP A 113 0.54 -21.50 -21.33
N GLN A 114 1.14 -22.64 -21.70
CA GLN A 114 1.05 -23.88 -20.93
C GLN A 114 1.95 -23.81 -19.69
N PRO A 115 1.68 -24.62 -18.64
CA PRO A 115 2.61 -24.79 -17.54
C PRO A 115 3.97 -25.33 -18.04
N ASN A 116 5.08 -24.75 -17.56
CA ASN A 116 6.43 -25.20 -17.93
C ASN A 116 6.78 -26.58 -17.34
N THR A 117 6.19 -26.90 -16.18
CA THR A 117 6.41 -28.18 -15.49
C THR A 117 5.08 -28.76 -15.00
N ALA A 118 5.11 -30.04 -14.58
CA ALA A 118 3.95 -30.73 -14.01
C ALA A 118 3.71 -30.41 -12.51
N ARG A 119 4.44 -29.45 -11.91
CA ARG A 119 4.26 -29.06 -10.50
C ARG A 119 2.86 -28.56 -10.24
N LEU A 120 2.34 -28.91 -9.07
CA LEU A 120 1.07 -28.49 -8.52
C LEU A 120 1.31 -27.91 -7.14
N HIS A 121 0.65 -26.80 -6.79
CA HIS A 121 0.64 -26.22 -5.45
C HIS A 121 2.04 -26.13 -4.82
N SER A 122 3.00 -25.58 -5.54
CA SER A 122 4.39 -25.46 -5.10
C SER A 122 4.74 -24.00 -4.81
N PHE A 123 5.40 -23.75 -3.69
CA PHE A 123 5.93 -22.40 -3.39
C PHE A 123 7.04 -21.93 -4.36
N SER A 124 7.59 -22.82 -5.19
CA SER A 124 8.45 -22.40 -6.30
C SER A 124 7.70 -21.57 -7.35
N ASP A 125 6.38 -21.72 -7.40
CA ASP A 125 5.48 -21.02 -8.32
C ASP A 125 4.54 -20.06 -7.56
N ALA A 126 4.98 -19.55 -6.42
CA ALA A 126 4.18 -18.73 -5.54
C ALA A 126 4.18 -17.25 -5.94
N MET A 127 3.27 -16.49 -5.32
CA MET A 127 3.24 -15.05 -5.26
C MET A 127 3.27 -14.60 -3.79
N PHE A 128 3.95 -13.51 -3.50
CA PHE A 128 3.97 -12.90 -2.18
C PHE A 128 3.02 -11.71 -2.12
N PHE A 129 2.18 -11.68 -1.10
CA PHE A 129 1.24 -10.60 -0.79
C PHE A 129 1.74 -9.87 0.46
N PRO A 130 2.26 -8.64 0.31
CA PRO A 130 2.66 -7.84 1.47
C PRO A 130 1.48 -7.56 2.39
N ASP A 131 1.71 -7.62 3.70
CA ASP A 131 0.71 -7.34 4.72
C ASP A 131 1.36 -6.74 5.97
N THR A 132 0.54 -6.15 6.83
CA THR A 132 0.95 -5.56 8.10
C THR A 132 0.13 -6.16 9.23
N ILE A 133 0.76 -6.97 10.09
CA ILE A 133 0.05 -7.70 11.16
C ILE A 133 0.01 -6.97 12.51
N LYS A 134 0.87 -5.95 12.70
CA LYS A 134 0.97 -5.21 13.96
C LYS A 134 1.77 -3.92 13.78
N GLY A 135 1.71 -3.05 14.78
CA GLY A 135 2.55 -1.86 14.86
C GLY A 135 1.99 -0.65 14.12
N TRP A 136 0.77 -0.72 13.59
CA TRP A 136 0.08 0.44 13.02
C TRP A 136 -0.67 1.21 14.12
N VAL A 137 -0.80 2.52 13.91
CA VAL A 137 -1.59 3.41 14.74
C VAL A 137 -2.70 4.02 13.89
N ILE A 138 -3.94 3.88 14.32
CA ILE A 138 -5.10 4.57 13.71
C ILE A 138 -5.53 5.68 14.66
N ASP A 139 -5.50 6.93 14.19
CA ASP A 139 -6.05 8.06 14.94
C ASP A 139 -7.57 7.89 15.08
N GLY A 140 -8.12 8.14 16.28
CA GLY A 140 -9.54 7.97 16.56
C GLY A 140 -10.47 8.76 15.63
N LYS A 141 -10.01 9.89 15.07
CA LYS A 141 -10.75 10.66 14.07
C LYS A 141 -10.87 9.97 12.70
N ASN A 142 -10.02 8.98 12.43
CA ASN A 142 -9.97 8.22 11.18
C ASN A 142 -10.56 6.80 11.31
N ILE A 143 -11.19 6.46 12.44
CA ILE A 143 -11.68 5.08 12.70
C ILE A 143 -12.71 4.60 11.68
N ASP A 144 -13.52 5.52 11.12
CA ASP A 144 -14.54 5.25 10.12
C ASP A 144 -14.12 5.71 8.71
N ALA A 145 -12.84 6.00 8.50
CA ALA A 145 -12.30 6.45 7.22
C ALA A 145 -11.50 5.36 6.50
N LEU A 146 -11.50 5.40 5.17
CA LEU A 146 -10.50 4.67 4.40
C LEU A 146 -9.19 5.45 4.46
N VAL A 147 -8.11 4.81 4.91
CA VAL A 147 -6.81 5.47 5.09
C VAL A 147 -5.71 4.84 4.25
N ILE A 148 -4.80 5.70 3.76
CA ILE A 148 -3.47 5.33 3.26
C ILE A 148 -2.47 6.10 4.13
N GLN A 149 -1.68 5.40 4.95
CA GLN A 149 -0.88 6.07 5.97
C GLN A 149 0.46 5.39 6.24
N SER A 150 1.37 6.12 6.88
CA SER A 150 2.54 5.55 7.53
C SER A 150 2.14 4.72 8.76
N MET A 151 3.00 3.79 9.20
CA MET A 151 2.73 2.91 10.34
C MET A 151 2.43 3.68 11.64
N ASP A 152 3.10 4.80 11.85
CA ASP A 152 2.95 5.68 13.01
C ASP A 152 1.80 6.70 12.86
N GLY A 153 1.14 6.75 11.71
CA GLY A 153 0.07 7.69 11.42
C GLY A 153 0.52 9.13 11.16
N SER A 154 1.82 9.44 11.16
CA SER A 154 2.35 10.81 10.96
C SER A 154 2.11 11.37 9.56
N VAL A 155 1.97 10.50 8.58
CA VAL A 155 1.50 10.84 7.23
C VAL A 155 0.27 10.02 6.94
N CYS A 156 -0.85 10.69 6.68
CA CYS A 156 -2.14 10.04 6.47
C CYS A 156 -2.95 10.77 5.41
N PHE A 157 -3.40 10.02 4.42
CA PHE A 157 -4.47 10.42 3.50
C PHE A 157 -5.72 9.64 3.88
N SER A 158 -6.78 10.35 4.28
CA SER A 158 -8.03 9.74 4.75
C SER A 158 -9.23 10.22 3.95
N LEU A 159 -10.08 9.28 3.57
CA LEU A 159 -11.36 9.52 2.89
C LEU A 159 -12.50 9.25 3.88
N HIS A 160 -13.19 10.31 4.25
CA HIS A 160 -14.41 10.27 5.05
C HIS A 160 -15.65 10.38 4.16
N SER A 161 -16.82 10.19 4.72
CA SER A 161 -18.09 10.32 3.98
C SER A 161 -18.37 11.76 3.47
N ASP A 162 -17.76 12.76 4.11
CA ASP A 162 -18.04 14.19 3.90
C ASP A 162 -16.81 15.02 3.48
N LYS A 163 -15.60 14.43 3.57
CA LYS A 163 -14.36 15.18 3.31
C LYS A 163 -13.19 14.25 2.99
N VAL A 164 -12.15 14.85 2.43
CA VAL A 164 -10.82 14.24 2.30
C VAL A 164 -9.85 15.03 3.17
N VAL A 165 -9.03 14.33 3.94
CA VAL A 165 -8.01 14.94 4.80
C VAL A 165 -6.63 14.41 4.43
N LEU A 166 -5.66 15.32 4.29
CA LEU A 166 -4.25 15.01 4.16
C LEU A 166 -3.51 15.58 5.36
N GLU A 167 -2.94 14.73 6.18
CA GLU A 167 -2.10 15.09 7.31
C GLU A 167 -0.66 14.72 6.99
N THR A 168 0.22 15.70 7.00
CA THR A 168 1.63 15.52 6.68
C THR A 168 2.44 16.70 7.20
N PRO A 169 3.70 16.51 7.65
CA PRO A 169 4.58 17.62 8.01
C PRO A 169 4.85 18.59 6.86
N LYS A 170 4.80 18.12 5.62
CA LYS A 170 5.00 18.94 4.42
C LYS A 170 4.21 18.37 3.25
N TYR A 171 3.54 19.25 2.51
CA TYR A 171 2.84 18.91 1.28
C TYR A 171 3.37 19.76 0.13
N GLU A 172 3.80 19.13 -0.96
CA GLU A 172 4.29 19.78 -2.18
C GLU A 172 3.44 19.37 -3.37
N ILE A 173 3.03 20.35 -4.17
CA ILE A 173 2.34 20.14 -5.44
C ILE A 173 3.29 20.58 -6.56
N ASN A 174 3.73 19.63 -7.39
CA ASN A 174 4.49 19.90 -8.59
C ASN A 174 3.59 19.68 -9.81
N ALA A 175 2.84 20.69 -10.18
CA ALA A 175 1.91 20.69 -11.29
C ALA A 175 2.12 21.92 -12.18
N LEU A 176 1.87 21.78 -13.49
CA LEU A 176 1.88 22.93 -14.40
C LEU A 176 0.72 23.88 -14.10
N GLU A 177 -0.39 23.35 -13.60
CA GLU A 177 -1.58 24.11 -13.25
C GLU A 177 -2.27 23.49 -12.03
N THR A 178 -2.78 24.30 -11.12
CA THR A 178 -3.61 23.88 -9.98
C THR A 178 -4.86 24.76 -9.93
N ILE A 179 -6.05 24.13 -9.98
CA ILE A 179 -7.34 24.83 -10.01
C ILE A 179 -8.13 24.50 -8.75
N PHE A 180 -8.58 25.53 -8.04
CA PHE A 180 -9.52 25.43 -6.94
C PHE A 180 -10.84 26.08 -7.35
N THR A 181 -11.92 25.32 -7.44
CA THR A 181 -13.24 25.83 -7.83
C THR A 181 -14.07 26.36 -6.65
N GLY A 182 -13.63 26.09 -5.42
CA GLY A 182 -14.26 26.53 -4.19
C GLY A 182 -13.42 27.57 -3.45
N ASN A 183 -13.87 27.92 -2.24
CA ASN A 183 -13.13 28.83 -1.37
C ASN A 183 -11.84 28.16 -0.84
N VAL A 184 -10.78 28.95 -0.75
CA VAL A 184 -9.52 28.53 -0.14
C VAL A 184 -9.29 29.32 1.13
N THR A 185 -9.04 28.61 2.24
CA THR A 185 -8.67 29.23 3.52
C THR A 185 -7.23 28.83 3.86
N VAL A 186 -6.38 29.82 4.13
CA VAL A 186 -5.00 29.62 4.57
C VAL A 186 -4.87 30.14 6.00
N ASN A 187 -4.61 29.21 6.95
CA ASN A 187 -4.44 29.52 8.39
C ASN A 187 -2.98 29.80 8.77
N GLY A 188 -2.18 30.20 7.85
CA GLY A 188 -0.75 30.48 8.04
C GLY A 188 -0.28 31.58 7.10
N ASN A 189 1.02 31.63 6.86
CA ASN A 189 1.59 32.57 5.92
C ASN A 189 1.28 32.15 4.47
N TYR A 190 0.98 33.12 3.64
CA TYR A 190 0.80 32.95 2.20
C TYR A 190 1.82 33.80 1.46
N ALA A 191 2.64 33.16 0.63
CA ALA A 191 3.64 33.83 -0.19
C ALA A 191 3.45 33.46 -1.68
N VAL A 192 3.49 34.45 -2.55
CA VAL A 192 3.41 34.28 -4.01
C VAL A 192 4.71 34.79 -4.63
N ASN A 193 5.44 33.89 -5.31
CA ASN A 193 6.65 34.23 -6.06
C ASN A 193 6.33 34.41 -7.55
N GLY A 194 5.45 35.30 -7.87
CA GLY A 194 4.97 35.57 -9.23
C GLY A 194 3.87 36.59 -9.20
N ASN A 195 3.09 36.66 -10.29
CA ASN A 195 1.95 37.55 -10.34
C ASN A 195 0.81 36.98 -9.49
N SER A 196 0.10 37.86 -8.80
CA SER A 196 -1.16 37.57 -8.15
C SER A 196 -2.23 38.48 -8.75
N ASP A 197 -3.23 37.88 -9.40
CA ASP A 197 -4.33 38.59 -10.02
C ASP A 197 -5.62 38.28 -9.26
N SER A 198 -6.34 39.33 -8.84
CA SER A 198 -7.59 39.22 -8.10
C SER A 198 -8.70 39.85 -8.88
N ASN A 199 -9.58 39.05 -9.48
CA ASN A 199 -10.68 39.50 -10.31
C ASN A 199 -12.03 39.33 -9.58
N GLY A 200 -12.75 40.44 -9.43
CA GLY A 200 -14.04 40.50 -8.72
C GLY A 200 -13.90 40.43 -7.21
N GLY A 201 -15.01 40.78 -6.52
CA GLY A 201 -15.06 40.83 -5.06
C GLY A 201 -14.25 41.98 -4.46
N THR A 202 -13.89 41.85 -3.17
CA THR A 202 -13.11 42.83 -2.42
C THR A 202 -11.81 42.22 -1.91
N MET A 203 -10.72 42.98 -1.98
CA MET A 203 -9.46 42.64 -1.30
C MET A 203 -9.41 43.43 0.03
N LYS A 204 -9.33 42.72 1.16
CA LYS A 204 -9.34 43.33 2.48
C LYS A 204 -8.09 43.00 3.28
N HIS A 205 -7.56 43.98 3.99
CA HIS A 205 -6.56 43.81 5.03
C HIS A 205 -7.10 44.36 6.36
N ASN A 206 -7.17 43.52 7.40
CA ASN A 206 -7.76 43.89 8.70
C ASN A 206 -9.16 44.52 8.57
N GLY A 207 -10.01 43.96 7.69
CA GLY A 207 -11.38 44.44 7.45
C GLY A 207 -11.51 45.67 6.57
N LYS A 208 -10.42 46.34 6.21
CA LYS A 208 -10.42 47.53 5.33
C LYS A 208 -10.20 47.10 3.87
N ASP A 209 -10.99 47.68 2.95
CA ASP A 209 -10.80 47.46 1.51
C ASP A 209 -9.48 48.10 1.07
N ILE A 210 -8.65 47.31 0.36
CA ILE A 210 -7.40 47.73 -0.27
C ILE A 210 -7.40 47.47 -1.78
N GLY A 211 -8.55 47.08 -2.33
CA GLY A 211 -8.73 46.81 -3.76
C GLY A 211 -8.82 48.11 -4.58
N SER A 212 -9.19 47.97 -5.84
CA SER A 212 -9.22 49.07 -6.82
C SER A 212 -10.20 50.19 -6.48
N THR A 213 -11.15 49.96 -5.59
CA THR A 213 -12.20 50.91 -5.18
C THR A 213 -11.92 51.61 -3.85
N HIS A 214 -10.79 51.36 -3.19
CA HIS A 214 -10.47 51.98 -1.91
C HIS A 214 -10.21 53.48 -2.08
N GLN A 215 -10.60 54.25 -1.10
CA GLN A 215 -10.48 55.71 -1.07
C GLN A 215 -9.73 56.18 0.18
N HIS A 216 -8.99 57.27 0.04
CA HIS A 216 -8.34 57.94 1.14
C HIS A 216 -9.09 59.26 1.45
N SER A 217 -9.43 59.52 2.72
CA SER A 217 -10.01 60.76 3.16
C SER A 217 -8.91 61.81 3.40
N GLY A 218 -9.22 63.09 3.16
CA GLY A 218 -8.31 64.21 3.44
C GLY A 218 -7.24 64.44 2.35
N VAL A 219 -7.44 63.92 1.15
CA VAL A 219 -6.56 64.16 -0.01
C VAL A 219 -7.23 65.20 -0.93
N GLU A 220 -6.51 66.24 -1.28
CA GLU A 220 -6.96 67.17 -2.32
C GLU A 220 -6.70 66.58 -3.72
N ALA A 221 -7.66 66.74 -4.63
CA ALA A 221 -7.52 66.30 -6.00
C ALA A 221 -6.42 67.06 -6.74
N GLY A 222 -5.35 66.44 -7.14
CA GLY A 222 -4.24 66.99 -7.93
C GLY A 222 -4.09 66.27 -9.28
N HIS A 223 -3.37 66.89 -10.21
CA HIS A 223 -3.08 66.33 -11.55
C HIS A 223 -1.87 65.38 -11.59
N GLY A 224 -1.20 65.17 -10.49
CA GLY A 224 -0.01 64.29 -10.40
C GLY A 224 -0.34 62.90 -9.81
N ASN A 225 0.37 61.85 -10.27
CA ASN A 225 0.34 60.55 -9.65
C ASN A 225 1.26 60.53 -8.42
N THR A 226 0.88 59.79 -7.39
CA THR A 226 1.80 59.46 -6.30
C THR A 226 2.98 58.66 -6.83
N GLY A 227 4.16 58.87 -6.25
CA GLY A 227 5.32 57.99 -6.55
C GLY A 227 5.05 56.52 -6.14
N ALA A 228 5.94 55.65 -6.54
CA ALA A 228 5.92 54.24 -6.10
C ALA A 228 5.98 54.19 -4.56
N PRO A 229 5.27 53.23 -3.91
CA PRO A 229 5.43 53.00 -2.48
C PRO A 229 6.89 52.63 -2.16
N LEU A 230 7.42 53.20 -1.10
CA LEU A 230 8.77 52.91 -0.57
C LEU A 230 8.76 51.62 0.22
#